data_c07a1fb64c903aa79b54f31d90e5ad9c
#
_entry.id   c07a1fb64c903aa79b54f31d90e5ad9c
#
_cell.length_a   1.000
_cell.length_b   1.000
_cell.length_c   1.000
_cell.angle_alpha   90.00
_cell.angle_beta   90.00
_cell.angle_gamma   90.00
#
_symmetry.space_group_name_H-M   'P 1'
#
loop_
_entity.id
_entity.type
_entity.pdbx_description
1 polymer ?
#
loop_
_entity_poly.entity_id
_entity_poly.type
_entity_poly.pdbx_seq_one_letter_code
_entity_poly.pdbx_strand_id
1 'polypeptide(L)'
;MTQVTIIGTVIAKPETREELHCLLSKQVMPTRREDGCINYEFHVDAKDSCCFVFYENWRSQADLDAHLKMPHLQPLFTQLERLLACPVEIHHLHM
;
A
#
# COMPACT_ATOMS: atom_id res chain seq x y z
N MET A 1 -20.88 7.58 8.82
CA MET A 1 -19.75 7.51 7.87
C MET A 1 -19.31 6.08 7.73
N THR A 2 -19.07 5.67 6.50
CA THR A 2 -18.72 4.28 6.22
C THR A 2 -17.20 4.10 6.24
N GLN A 3 -16.74 3.17 7.06
CA GLN A 3 -15.34 2.76 7.05
C GLN A 3 -15.00 2.14 5.69
N VAL A 4 -13.81 2.43 5.21
CA VAL A 4 -13.33 1.90 3.93
C VAL A 4 -12.22 0.87 4.21
N THR A 5 -12.31 -0.28 3.57
CA THR A 5 -11.30 -1.34 3.66
C THR A 5 -10.61 -1.49 2.31
N ILE A 6 -9.29 -1.51 2.33
CA ILE A 6 -8.48 -1.72 1.13
C ILE A 6 -7.66 -2.99 1.30
N ILE A 7 -7.68 -3.83 0.26
CA ILE A 7 -6.75 -4.94 0.12
C ILE A 7 -6.02 -4.73 -1.19
N GLY A 8 -4.71 -4.51 -1.10
CA GLY A 8 -3.88 -4.25 -2.27
C GLY A 8 -2.84 -5.33 -2.44
N THR A 9 -2.67 -5.79 -3.68
CA THR A 9 -1.64 -6.78 -4.02
C THR A 9 -0.66 -6.14 -4.98
N VAL A 10 0.62 -6.20 -4.61
CA VAL A 10 1.72 -5.57 -5.34
C VAL A 10 2.75 -6.67 -5.63
N ILE A 11 3.06 -6.90 -6.91
CA ILE A 11 4.00 -7.95 -7.30
C ILE A 11 5.24 -7.31 -7.91
N ALA A 12 6.39 -7.55 -7.29
CA ALA A 12 7.68 -7.08 -7.76
C ALA A 12 8.26 -8.02 -8.81
N LYS A 13 9.11 -7.48 -9.68
CA LYS A 13 10.01 -8.31 -10.46
C LYS A 13 11.04 -8.92 -9.51
N PRO A 14 11.58 -10.13 -9.79
CA PRO A 14 12.61 -10.69 -8.91
C PRO A 14 13.79 -9.74 -8.67
N GLU A 15 14.24 -9.05 -9.73
CA GLU A 15 15.39 -8.14 -9.65
C GLU A 15 15.10 -6.84 -8.92
N THR A 16 13.82 -6.46 -8.74
CA THR A 16 13.44 -5.23 -8.04
C THR A 16 12.82 -5.49 -6.67
N ARG A 17 12.72 -6.76 -6.28
CA ARG A 17 12.02 -7.16 -5.05
C ARG A 17 12.54 -6.44 -3.81
N GLU A 18 13.83 -6.38 -3.62
CA GLU A 18 14.41 -5.76 -2.42
C GLU A 18 14.17 -4.26 -2.39
N GLU A 19 14.31 -3.60 -3.52
CA GLU A 19 14.08 -2.16 -3.61
C GLU A 19 12.61 -1.84 -3.31
N LEU A 20 11.69 -2.58 -3.91
CA LEU A 20 10.26 -2.35 -3.70
C LEU A 20 9.86 -2.64 -2.25
N HIS A 21 10.36 -3.74 -1.68
CA HIS A 21 10.11 -4.06 -0.29
C HIS A 21 10.55 -2.92 0.63
N CYS A 22 11.74 -2.35 0.38
CA CYS A 22 12.25 -1.25 1.17
C CYS A 22 11.36 -0.01 1.07
N LEU A 23 10.97 0.36 -0.16
CA LEU A 23 10.12 1.53 -0.39
C LEU A 23 8.74 1.37 0.28
N LEU A 24 8.15 0.18 0.16
CA LEU A 24 6.84 -0.10 0.76
C LEU A 24 6.92 -0.11 2.30
N SER A 25 7.95 -0.72 2.84
CA SER A 25 8.14 -0.79 4.30
C SER A 25 8.25 0.59 4.92
N LYS A 26 8.89 1.53 4.24
CA LYS A 26 9.07 2.89 4.73
C LYS A 26 7.76 3.66 4.85
N GLN A 27 6.70 3.22 4.17
CA GLN A 27 5.41 3.90 4.21
C GLN A 27 4.58 3.52 5.42
N VAL A 28 4.90 2.40 6.08
CA VAL A 28 4.05 1.85 7.14
C VAL A 28 3.88 2.81 8.31
N MET A 29 4.97 3.26 8.91
CA MET A 29 4.89 4.12 10.09
C MET A 29 4.30 5.50 9.79
N PRO A 30 4.73 6.21 8.72
CA PRO A 30 4.10 7.49 8.38
C PRO A 30 2.62 7.35 8.11
N THR A 31 2.20 6.26 7.42
CA THR A 31 0.79 6.03 7.12
C THR A 31 -0.03 5.81 8.38
N ARG A 32 0.50 5.03 9.32
CA ARG A 32 -0.19 4.78 10.60
C ARG A 32 -0.41 6.03 11.41
N ARG A 33 0.37 7.08 11.19
CA ARG A 33 0.24 8.37 11.88
C ARG A 33 -0.74 9.31 11.20
N GLU A 34 -1.23 8.95 10.01
CA GLU A 34 -2.19 9.80 9.30
C GLU A 34 -3.52 9.81 10.01
N ASP A 35 -4.17 10.97 10.01
CA ASP A 35 -5.49 11.10 10.58
C ASP A 35 -6.47 10.25 9.76
N GLY A 36 -7.30 9.50 10.46
CA GLY A 36 -8.26 8.61 9.81
C GLY A 36 -7.73 7.22 9.45
N CYS A 37 -6.44 6.96 9.62
CA CYS A 37 -5.90 5.61 9.44
C CYS A 37 -6.25 4.75 10.67
N ILE A 38 -7.11 3.75 10.46
CA ILE A 38 -7.49 2.84 11.53
C ILE A 38 -6.42 1.77 11.71
N ASN A 39 -6.00 1.15 10.59
CA ASN A 39 -4.87 0.25 10.56
C ASN A 39 -4.27 0.22 9.16
N TYR A 40 -2.99 -0.13 9.10
CA TYR A 40 -2.26 -0.23 7.84
C TYR A 40 -1.24 -1.36 8.02
N GLU A 41 -1.55 -2.53 7.43
CA GLU A 41 -0.77 -3.74 7.59
C GLU A 41 -0.09 -4.12 6.28
N PHE A 42 1.22 -4.32 6.33
CA PHE A 42 2.02 -4.69 5.17
C PHE A 42 2.53 -6.12 5.37
N HIS A 43 2.21 -6.98 4.40
CA HIS A 43 2.56 -8.40 4.46
C HIS A 43 3.34 -8.83 3.24
N VAL A 44 4.18 -9.84 3.43
CA VAL A 44 4.82 -10.57 2.32
C VAL A 44 4.15 -11.92 2.26
N ASP A 45 3.75 -12.34 1.04
CA ASP A 45 3.11 -13.64 0.85
C ASP A 45 4.06 -14.76 1.30
N ALA A 46 3.55 -15.71 2.08
CA ALA A 46 4.37 -16.77 2.66
C ALA A 46 4.96 -17.71 1.61
N LYS A 47 4.36 -17.76 0.41
CA LYS A 47 4.78 -18.67 -0.67
C LYS A 47 5.46 -17.97 -1.83
N ASP A 48 5.33 -16.65 -1.92
CA ASP A 48 5.90 -15.85 -3.02
C ASP A 48 6.50 -14.57 -2.45
N SER A 49 7.82 -14.54 -2.33
CA SER A 49 8.53 -13.41 -1.72
C SER A 49 8.42 -12.12 -2.53
N CYS A 50 8.00 -12.19 -3.80
CA CYS A 50 7.79 -11.02 -4.64
C CYS A 50 6.38 -10.46 -4.52
N CYS A 51 5.49 -11.13 -3.81
CA CYS A 51 4.11 -10.70 -3.65
C CYS A 51 3.92 -10.02 -2.29
N PHE A 52 3.52 -8.76 -2.33
CA PHE A 52 3.24 -7.98 -1.13
C PHE A 52 1.74 -7.68 -1.05
N VAL A 53 1.18 -7.77 0.15
CA VAL A 53 -0.25 -7.54 0.35
C VAL A 53 -0.44 -6.49 1.43
N PHE A 54 -1.25 -5.50 1.13
CA PHE A 54 -1.65 -4.46 2.09
C PHE A 54 -3.07 -4.73 2.55
N TYR A 55 -3.28 -4.60 3.85
CA TYR A 55 -4.60 -4.61 4.45
C TYR A 55 -4.75 -3.31 5.21
N GLU A 56 -5.71 -2.47 4.81
CA GLU A 56 -5.89 -1.13 5.34
C GLU A 56 -7.34 -0.88 5.67
N ASN A 57 -7.57 -0.17 6.77
CA ASN A 57 -8.90 0.35 7.07
C ASN A 57 -8.78 1.85 7.35
N TRP A 58 -9.66 2.60 6.72
CA TRP A 58 -9.71 4.06 6.84
C TRP A 58 -11.07 4.48 7.38
N ARG A 59 -11.06 5.54 8.19
CA ARG A 59 -12.27 6.06 8.81
C ARG A 59 -13.33 6.46 7.77
N SER A 60 -12.88 6.97 6.63
CA SER A 60 -13.77 7.44 5.56
C SER A 60 -13.05 7.45 4.21
N GLN A 61 -13.81 7.58 3.13
CA GLN A 61 -13.24 7.75 1.79
C GLN A 61 -12.38 9.01 1.70
N ALA A 62 -12.82 10.10 2.35
CA ALA A 62 -12.06 11.36 2.35
C ALA A 62 -10.67 11.18 2.97
N ASP A 63 -10.56 10.36 4.03
CA ASP A 63 -9.27 10.11 4.67
C ASP A 63 -8.37 9.27 3.78
N LEU A 64 -8.92 8.29 3.06
CA LEU A 64 -8.16 7.52 2.07
C LEU A 64 -7.68 8.43 0.94
N ASP A 65 -8.54 9.30 0.43
CA ASP A 65 -8.18 10.22 -0.64
C ASP A 65 -7.03 11.15 -0.19
N ALA A 66 -7.08 11.63 1.04
CA ALA A 66 -6.02 12.45 1.61
C ALA A 66 -4.71 11.66 1.72
N HIS A 67 -4.78 10.38 2.12
CA HIS A 67 -3.61 9.50 2.18
C HIS A 67 -2.88 9.43 0.85
N LEU A 68 -3.63 9.23 -0.24
CA LEU A 68 -3.05 9.08 -1.57
C LEU A 68 -2.33 10.33 -2.07
N LYS A 69 -2.56 11.48 -1.44
CA LYS A 69 -1.91 12.76 -1.78
C LYS A 69 -0.75 13.09 -0.86
N MET A 70 -0.46 12.24 0.13
CA MET A 70 0.60 12.53 1.11
C MET A 70 1.98 12.58 0.46
N PRO A 71 2.82 13.55 0.87
CA PRO A 71 4.18 13.68 0.31
C PRO A 71 5.04 12.42 0.47
N HIS A 72 4.86 11.67 1.57
CA HIS A 72 5.70 10.49 1.81
C HIS A 72 5.46 9.37 0.82
N LEU A 73 4.31 9.36 0.11
CA LEU A 73 4.00 8.35 -0.89
C LEU A 73 4.51 8.70 -2.29
N GLN A 74 4.77 9.98 -2.56
CA GLN A 74 5.11 10.41 -3.92
C GLN A 74 6.39 9.75 -4.48
N PRO A 75 7.47 9.60 -3.69
CA PRO A 75 8.64 8.90 -4.20
C PRO A 75 8.35 7.45 -4.58
N LEU A 76 7.47 6.79 -3.83
CA LEU A 76 7.04 5.43 -4.17
C LEU A 76 6.29 5.43 -5.50
N PHE A 77 5.29 6.30 -5.65
CA PHE A 77 4.47 6.36 -6.86
C PHE A 77 5.30 6.62 -8.12
N THR A 78 6.32 7.46 -8.04
CA THR A 78 7.18 7.77 -9.19
C THR A 78 8.03 6.58 -9.60
N GLN A 79 8.25 5.60 -8.72
CA GLN A 79 9.10 4.43 -8.98
C GLN A 79 8.30 3.17 -9.33
N LEU A 80 6.99 3.15 -9.05
CA LEU A 80 6.20 1.92 -9.13
C LEU A 80 6.27 1.23 -10.48
N GLU A 81 6.08 1.97 -11.58
CA GLU A 81 6.05 1.36 -12.91
C GLU A 81 7.31 0.55 -13.20
N ARG A 82 8.46 1.07 -12.80
CA ARG A 82 9.76 0.40 -13.01
C ARG A 82 9.89 -0.86 -12.16
N LEU A 83 9.28 -0.87 -10.98
CA LEU A 83 9.50 -1.91 -9.97
C LEU A 83 8.50 -3.06 -10.05
N LEU A 84 7.34 -2.83 -10.67
CA LEU A 84 6.26 -3.80 -10.71
C LEU A 84 6.42 -4.82 -11.82
N ALA A 85 6.09 -6.09 -11.52
CA ALA A 85 5.99 -7.14 -12.53
C ALA A 85 4.69 -7.03 -13.33
N CYS A 86 3.64 -6.48 -12.70
CA CYS A 86 2.32 -6.30 -13.31
C CYS A 86 1.58 -5.16 -12.57
N PRO A 87 0.46 -4.66 -13.10
CA PRO A 87 -0.28 -3.59 -12.44
C PRO A 87 -0.73 -3.99 -11.03
N VAL A 88 -0.78 -3.00 -10.13
CA VAL A 88 -1.27 -3.21 -8.76
C VAL A 88 -2.75 -3.59 -8.82
N GLU A 89 -3.13 -4.59 -8.00
CA GLU A 89 -4.51 -4.99 -7.87
C GLU A 89 -5.05 -4.48 -6.54
N ILE A 90 -6.14 -3.72 -6.59
CA ILE A 90 -6.72 -3.12 -5.39
C ILE A 90 -8.20 -3.48 -5.28
N HIS A 91 -8.57 -4.03 -4.13
CA HIS A 91 -9.96 -4.24 -3.75
C HIS A 91 -10.37 -3.13 -2.80
N HIS A 92 -11.43 -2.43 -3.14
CA HIS A 92 -11.99 -1.32 -2.39
C HIS A 92 -13.32 -1.79 -1.81
N LEU A 93 -13.36 -2.06 -0.51
CA LEU A 93 -14.46 -2.78 0.13
C LEU A 93 -15.19 -1.91 1.15
N HIS A 94 -16.49 -2.16 1.27
CA HIS A 94 -17.34 -1.57 2.30
C HIS A 94 -18.06 -2.69 3.05
N MET A 95 -18.35 -2.45 4.31
CA MET A 95 -19.24 -3.32 5.09
C MET A 95 -20.68 -3.16 4.62
#